data_b99155dab361ae59f552007f8303f750
#
_entry.id   b99155dab361ae59f552007f8303f750
#
_cell.length_a   1.000
_cell.length_b   1.000
_cell.length_c   1.000
_cell.angle_alpha   90.00
_cell.angle_beta   90.00
_cell.angle_gamma   90.00
#
_symmetry.space_group_name_H-M   'P 1'
#
loop_
_entity.id
_entity.type
_entity.pdbx_description
1 polymer ?
#
loop_
_entity_poly.entity_id
_entity_poly.type
_entity_poly.pdbx_seq_one_letter_code
_entity_poly.pdbx_strand_id
1 'polypeptide(L)' 'MDVFDPSCAPGVCSPSWGGLSAREGIDLIRTLTDLNIVAVDVATVSPPQDVNNMAAHLSAHVIYEMLVLLCRQQGLAPQG' A
#
# COMPACT_ATOMS: atom_id res chain seq x y z
N MET A 1 -5.40 -1.75 -4.58
CA MET A 1 -5.18 -0.29 -4.46
C MET A 1 -6.47 0.53 -4.48
N ASP A 2 -7.60 -0.08 -4.83
CA ASP A 2 -8.89 0.64 -4.92
C ASP A 2 -9.40 1.20 -3.58
N VAL A 3 -8.88 0.73 -2.46
CA VAL A 3 -9.26 1.21 -1.13
C VAL A 3 -8.79 2.65 -0.88
N PHE A 4 -7.76 3.09 -1.60
CA PHE A 4 -7.24 4.44 -1.49
C PHE A 4 -8.13 5.43 -2.25
N ASP A 5 -8.22 6.64 -1.72
CA ASP A 5 -8.96 7.71 -2.37
C ASP A 5 -8.29 8.12 -3.69
N PRO A 6 -9.05 8.46 -4.75
CA PRO A 6 -8.45 8.90 -6.02
C PRO A 6 -7.57 10.14 -5.90
N SER A 7 -7.67 10.91 -4.82
CA SER A 7 -6.79 12.05 -4.59
C SER A 7 -5.32 11.63 -4.41
N CYS A 8 -5.06 10.38 -4.00
CA CYS A 8 -3.69 9.86 -3.84
C CYS A 8 -3.42 8.66 -4.75
N ALA A 9 -4.44 7.97 -5.23
CA ALA A 9 -4.31 6.81 -6.10
C ALA A 9 -5.32 6.86 -7.24
N PRO A 10 -5.15 7.77 -8.22
CA PRO A 10 -6.10 7.90 -9.32
C PRO A 10 -5.98 6.78 -10.36
N GLY A 11 -4.82 6.18 -10.49
CA GLY A 11 -4.53 5.16 -11.52
C GLY A 11 -4.91 3.75 -11.08
N VAL A 12 -6.18 3.53 -10.73
CA VAL A 12 -6.69 2.23 -10.31
C VAL A 12 -7.91 1.84 -11.15
N CYS A 13 -8.26 0.54 -11.14
CA CYS A 13 -9.32 0.03 -11.99
C CYS A 13 -10.71 0.54 -11.59
N SER A 14 -10.96 0.74 -10.30
CA SER A 14 -12.27 1.15 -9.79
C SER A 14 -12.13 2.25 -8.74
N PRO A 15 -11.76 3.49 -9.16
CA PRO A 15 -11.60 4.56 -8.19
C PRO A 15 -12.94 4.90 -7.52
N SER A 16 -12.89 5.16 -6.22
CA SER A 16 -14.08 5.50 -5.41
C SER A 16 -13.77 6.64 -4.47
N TRP A 17 -14.63 7.63 -4.46
CA TRP A 17 -14.48 8.76 -3.54
C TRP A 17 -14.69 8.33 -2.09
N GLY A 18 -14.01 8.98 -1.17
CA GLY A 18 -14.13 8.69 0.24
C GLY A 18 -13.28 7.50 0.69
N GLY A 19 -12.29 7.10 -0.09
CA GLY A 19 -11.34 6.07 0.28
C GLY A 19 -10.30 6.56 1.29
N LEU A 20 -9.35 5.68 1.62
CA LEU A 20 -8.29 6.00 2.56
C LEU A 20 -7.31 7.00 1.95
N SER A 21 -6.81 7.94 2.76
CA SER A 21 -5.66 8.73 2.39
C SER A 21 -4.41 7.84 2.38
N ALA A 22 -3.34 8.32 1.75
CA ALA A 22 -2.06 7.59 1.74
C ALA A 22 -1.58 7.35 3.18
N ARG A 23 -1.65 8.36 4.06
CA ARG A 23 -1.24 8.25 5.45
C ARG A 23 -2.08 7.22 6.20
N GLU A 24 -3.40 7.25 6.04
CA GLU A 24 -4.29 6.30 6.70
C GLU A 24 -3.99 4.86 6.28
N GLY A 25 -3.77 4.64 4.99
CA GLY A 25 -3.46 3.31 4.47
C GLY A 25 -2.12 2.79 4.97
N ILE A 26 -1.08 3.62 4.96
CA ILE A 26 0.24 3.24 5.46
C ILE A 26 0.19 2.96 6.96
N ASP A 27 -0.49 3.81 7.73
CA ASP A 27 -0.62 3.61 9.17
C ASP A 27 -1.38 2.31 9.49
N LEU A 28 -2.41 1.99 8.70
CA LEU A 28 -3.13 0.74 8.83
C LEU A 28 -2.21 -0.47 8.63
N ILE A 29 -1.38 -0.45 7.59
CA ILE A 29 -0.42 -1.52 7.33
C ILE A 29 0.52 -1.70 8.52
N ARG A 30 0.99 -0.61 9.11
CA ARG A 30 1.91 -0.65 10.26
C ARG A 30 1.29 -1.27 11.51
N THR A 31 -0.03 -1.36 11.57
CA THR A 31 -0.71 -2.02 12.70
C THR A 31 -0.80 -3.54 12.57
N LEU A 32 -0.42 -4.11 11.41
CA LEU A 32 -0.57 -5.54 11.13
C LEU A 32 0.55 -6.40 11.71
N THR A 33 1.16 -5.97 12.81
CA THR A 33 2.33 -6.64 13.40
C THR A 33 2.02 -7.99 14.03
N ASP A 34 0.76 -8.21 14.43
CA ASP A 34 0.35 -9.44 15.11
C ASP A 34 -0.12 -10.53 14.14
N LEU A 35 -0.12 -10.25 12.83
CA LEU A 35 -0.57 -11.19 11.83
C LEU A 35 0.61 -11.96 11.25
N ASN A 36 0.42 -13.25 11.01
CA ASN A 36 1.41 -14.07 10.29
C ASN A 36 1.19 -13.91 8.79
N ILE A 37 1.84 -12.92 8.19
CA ILE A 37 1.70 -12.63 6.76
C ILE A 37 2.61 -13.56 5.99
N VAL A 38 2.06 -14.30 5.03
CA VAL A 38 2.80 -15.29 4.24
C VAL A 38 2.94 -14.90 2.77
N ALA A 39 2.11 -13.98 2.28
CA ALA A 39 2.17 -13.50 0.90
C ALA A 39 1.55 -12.11 0.80
N VAL A 40 2.00 -11.34 -0.18
CA VAL A 40 1.49 -10.00 -0.49
C VAL A 40 1.32 -9.86 -2.00
N ASP A 41 0.21 -9.28 -2.41
CA ASP A 41 -0.05 -8.95 -3.81
C ASP A 41 -0.60 -7.54 -3.90
N VAL A 42 -0.18 -6.79 -4.92
CA VAL A 42 -0.71 -5.46 -5.22
C VAL A 42 -1.50 -5.54 -6.51
N ALA A 43 -2.78 -5.27 -6.41
CA ALA A 43 -3.73 -5.42 -7.50
C ALA A 43 -4.39 -4.08 -7.86
N THR A 44 -5.03 -4.06 -9.02
CA THR A 44 -5.90 -2.98 -9.52
C THR A 44 -5.20 -1.69 -9.91
N VAL A 45 -3.86 -1.65 -9.98
CA VAL A 45 -3.14 -0.50 -10.55
C VAL A 45 -3.38 -0.46 -12.06
N SER A 46 -3.74 0.70 -12.57
CA SER A 46 -4.02 0.92 -13.99
C SER A 46 -3.14 2.05 -14.52
N PRO A 47 -1.95 1.75 -15.06
CA PRO A 47 -1.01 2.77 -15.52
C PRO A 47 -1.59 3.75 -16.55
N PRO A 48 -2.41 3.33 -17.53
CA PRO A 48 -2.97 4.28 -18.49
C PRO A 48 -3.86 5.35 -17.88
N GLN A 49 -4.42 5.09 -16.69
CA GLN A 49 -5.32 5.99 -16.00
C GLN A 49 -4.63 6.76 -14.87
N ASP A 50 -3.34 6.48 -14.64
CA ASP A 50 -2.61 7.10 -13.55
C ASP A 50 -2.21 8.54 -13.91
N VAL A 51 -2.08 9.38 -12.89
CA VAL A 51 -1.69 10.78 -13.01
C VAL A 51 -0.29 10.92 -12.41
N ASN A 52 0.68 11.26 -13.25
CA ASN A 52 2.09 11.43 -12.84
C ASN A 52 2.62 10.23 -12.04
N ASN A 53 2.14 9.03 -12.34
CA ASN A 53 2.52 7.81 -11.63
C ASN A 53 2.20 7.82 -10.13
N MET A 54 1.19 8.56 -9.71
CA MET A 54 0.84 8.68 -8.30
C MET A 54 0.46 7.33 -7.68
N ALA A 55 -0.42 6.56 -8.34
CA ALA A 55 -0.83 5.24 -7.84
C ALA A 55 0.33 4.25 -7.89
N ALA A 56 1.16 4.30 -8.95
CA ALA A 56 2.35 3.45 -9.04
C ALA A 56 3.34 3.76 -7.93
N HIS A 57 3.58 5.03 -7.62
CA HIS A 57 4.48 5.44 -6.56
C HIS A 57 3.95 5.03 -5.18
N LEU A 58 2.66 5.24 -4.93
CA LEU A 58 2.04 4.81 -3.67
C LEU A 58 2.10 3.28 -3.54
N SER A 59 1.88 2.54 -4.62
CA SER A 59 1.98 1.08 -4.63
C SER A 59 3.38 0.63 -4.25
N ALA A 60 4.42 1.29 -4.76
CA ALA A 60 5.81 0.99 -4.39
C ALA A 60 6.03 1.22 -2.89
N HIS A 61 5.47 2.27 -2.32
CA HIS A 61 5.58 2.54 -0.89
C HIS A 61 4.83 1.48 -0.06
N VAL A 62 3.65 1.07 -0.51
CA VAL A 62 2.90 -0.01 0.16
C VAL A 62 3.72 -1.29 0.16
N ILE A 63 4.31 -1.67 -0.97
CA ILE A 63 5.18 -2.84 -1.07
C ILE A 63 6.35 -2.72 -0.09
N TYR A 64 6.98 -1.55 -0.02
CA TYR A 64 8.09 -1.31 0.90
C TYR A 64 7.67 -1.52 2.36
N GLU A 65 6.54 -0.96 2.77
CA GLU A 65 6.02 -1.13 4.13
C GLU A 65 5.72 -2.59 4.44
N MET A 66 5.17 -3.34 3.48
CA MET A 66 4.90 -4.77 3.64
C MET A 66 6.20 -5.57 3.76
N LEU A 67 7.25 -5.21 3.01
CA LEU A 67 8.55 -5.87 3.11
C LEU A 67 9.18 -5.63 4.48
N VAL A 68 9.09 -4.41 5.00
CA VAL A 68 9.58 -4.09 6.36
C VAL A 68 8.86 -4.94 7.39
N LEU A 69 7.53 -5.06 7.27
CA LEU A 69 6.72 -5.85 8.17
C LEU A 69 7.11 -7.33 8.14
N LEU A 70 7.29 -7.89 6.94
CA LEU A 70 7.73 -9.29 6.77
C LEU A 70 9.12 -9.52 7.36
N CYS A 71 10.04 -8.58 7.15
CA CYS A 71 11.39 -8.68 7.72
C CYS A 71 11.35 -8.66 9.25
N ARG A 72 10.50 -7.82 9.84
CA ARG A 72 10.34 -7.77 11.29
C ARG A 72 9.78 -9.06 11.85
N GLN A 73 8.81 -9.67 11.17
CA GLN A 73 8.24 -10.95 11.57
C GLN A 73 9.29 -12.05 11.61
N GLN A 74 10.31 -11.97 10.76
CA GLN A 74 11.40 -12.95 10.70
C GLN A 74 12.61 -12.53 11.53
N GLY A 75 12.55 -11.40 12.23
CA GLY A 75 13.65 -10.89 13.03
C GLY A 75 14.82 -10.33 12.22
N LEU A 76 14.61 -9.98 10.95
CA LEU A 76 15.65 -9.51 10.04
C LEU A 76 15.77 -7.99 9.98
N ALA A 77 14.71 -7.26 10.33
CA ALA A 77 14.72 -5.81 10.28
C ALA A 77 15.22 -5.21 11.59
N PRO A 78 15.87 -4.03 11.53
CA PRO A 78 16.22 -3.31 12.75
C PRO A 78 14.98 -3.00 13.58
N GLN A 79 15.15 -3.00 14.89
CA GLN A 79 14.11 -2.59 15.83
C GLN A 79 14.09 -1.07 15.92
N GLY A 80 12.95 -0.47 15.68
CA GLY A 80 12.83 0.98 15.81
C GLY A 80 12.12 1.66 14.70
#